data_e46d84711a7dee18ec5187886f1dc46b
#
_entry.id   e46d84711a7dee18ec5187886f1dc46b
#
_cell.length_a   1.000
_cell.length_b   1.000
_cell.length_c   1.000
_cell.angle_alpha   90.00
_cell.angle_beta   90.00
_cell.angle_gamma   90.00
#
_symmetry.space_group_name_H-M   'P 1'
#
loop_
_entity.id
_entity.type
_entity.pdbx_description
1 polymer ?
#
loop_
_entity_poly.entity_id
_entity_poly.type
_entity_poly.pdbx_seq_one_letter_code
_entity_poly.pdbx_strand_id
1 'polypeptide(L)'
;MFMLHEYEEVVMFKQWIFQNRENLKRHFPKVEAFITERGLFDYSTSTFAVGTAHEFILLSVVSFFAVWQGAYQWWFAVLMGHSIHLFINLAQWIIYRKYIPVIVTTLLTLPYCIYAFVKFTDTTSLSPLQMVLWTVIGITLAALSLFSAFFLMSKFYRWEVKRGIFF
;
A
#
# COMPACT_ATOMS: atom_id res chain seq x y z
N MET A 1 3.80 11.54 3.93
CA MET A 1 3.86 11.02 2.56
C MET A 1 2.97 9.77 2.37
N PHE A 2 3.11 8.71 3.19
CA PHE A 2 2.25 7.52 3.10
C PHE A 2 0.75 7.84 3.04
N MET A 3 0.19 8.58 4.00
CA MET A 3 -1.24 8.94 4.01
C MET A 3 -1.71 9.70 2.74
N LEU A 4 -0.84 10.51 2.14
CA LEU A 4 -1.19 11.20 0.90
C LEU A 4 -1.42 10.20 -0.24
N HIS A 5 -0.59 9.16 -0.30
CA HIS A 5 -0.70 8.07 -1.26
C HIS A 5 -1.98 7.25 -1.06
N GLU A 6 -2.23 6.84 0.19
CA GLU A 6 -3.41 6.06 0.55
C GLU A 6 -4.73 6.81 0.33
N TYR A 7 -4.75 8.14 0.52
CA TYR A 7 -5.97 8.92 0.26
C TYR A 7 -6.39 8.88 -1.21
N GLU A 8 -5.44 8.93 -2.15
CA GLU A 8 -5.79 8.78 -3.57
C GLU A 8 -6.43 7.41 -3.81
N GLU A 9 -5.86 6.34 -3.21
CA GLU A 9 -6.39 4.99 -3.35
C GLU A 9 -7.81 4.89 -2.77
N VAL A 10 -8.01 5.26 -1.51
CA VAL A 10 -9.33 5.18 -0.84
C VAL A 10 -10.41 5.94 -1.59
N VAL A 11 -10.10 7.13 -2.11
CA VAL A 11 -11.08 7.99 -2.78
C VAL A 11 -11.39 7.50 -4.18
N MET A 12 -10.37 7.07 -4.93
CA MET A 12 -10.50 6.85 -6.37
C MET A 12 -10.71 5.38 -6.74
N PHE A 13 -10.25 4.43 -5.91
CA PHE A 13 -10.17 3.02 -6.29
C PHE A 13 -11.52 2.40 -6.62
N LYS A 14 -12.53 2.58 -5.76
CA LYS A 14 -13.87 2.02 -5.97
C LYS A 14 -14.48 2.45 -7.31
N GLN A 15 -14.47 3.76 -7.57
CA GLN A 15 -15.02 4.30 -8.81
C GLN A 15 -14.23 3.79 -10.03
N TRP A 16 -12.91 3.77 -9.91
CA TRP A 16 -12.03 3.35 -10.98
C TRP A 16 -12.23 1.90 -11.38
N ILE A 17 -12.30 0.95 -10.43
CA ILE A 17 -12.50 -0.47 -10.74
C ILE A 17 -13.84 -0.71 -11.42
N PHE A 18 -14.91 -0.01 -11.01
CA PHE A 18 -16.21 -0.09 -11.67
C PHE A 18 -16.16 0.40 -13.11
N GLN A 19 -15.59 1.57 -13.35
CA GLN A 19 -15.49 2.17 -14.69
C GLN A 19 -14.58 1.37 -15.62
N ASN A 20 -13.59 0.68 -15.08
CA ASN A 20 -12.59 -0.04 -15.87
C ASN A 20 -12.80 -1.57 -15.90
N ARG A 21 -13.88 -2.10 -15.31
CA ARG A 21 -14.12 -3.54 -15.20
C ARG A 21 -14.07 -4.28 -16.52
N GLU A 22 -14.73 -3.77 -17.56
CA GLU A 22 -14.74 -4.40 -18.87
C GLU A 22 -13.35 -4.36 -19.53
N ASN A 23 -12.60 -3.29 -19.34
CA ASN A 23 -11.23 -3.19 -19.82
C ASN A 23 -10.30 -4.16 -19.09
N LEU A 24 -10.45 -4.27 -17.76
CA LEU A 24 -9.70 -5.26 -16.95
C LEU A 24 -10.03 -6.68 -17.38
N LYS A 25 -11.30 -7.02 -17.55
CA LYS A 25 -11.74 -8.35 -17.99
C LYS A 25 -11.15 -8.71 -19.36
N ARG A 26 -11.06 -7.75 -20.27
CA ARG A 26 -10.56 -7.96 -21.65
C ARG A 26 -9.05 -8.07 -21.73
N HIS A 27 -8.30 -7.24 -21.02
CA HIS A 27 -6.85 -7.13 -21.16
C HIS A 27 -6.06 -7.72 -19.98
N PHE A 28 -6.69 -7.80 -18.79
CA PHE A 28 -6.09 -8.27 -17.55
C PHE A 28 -7.03 -9.21 -16.78
N PRO A 29 -7.47 -10.34 -17.41
CA PRO A 29 -8.51 -11.20 -16.84
C PRO A 29 -8.12 -11.79 -15.46
N LYS A 30 -6.84 -12.02 -15.21
CA LYS A 30 -6.35 -12.49 -13.89
C LYS A 30 -6.53 -11.44 -12.79
N VAL A 31 -6.37 -10.16 -13.13
CA VAL A 31 -6.56 -9.05 -12.17
C VAL A 31 -8.05 -8.89 -11.88
N GLU A 32 -8.90 -8.91 -12.90
CA GLU A 32 -10.37 -8.84 -12.72
C GLU A 32 -10.88 -10.03 -11.91
N ALA A 33 -10.41 -11.25 -12.19
CA ALA A 33 -10.77 -12.44 -11.43
C ALA A 33 -10.35 -12.29 -9.94
N PHE A 34 -9.15 -11.83 -9.66
CA PHE A 34 -8.69 -11.58 -8.30
C PHE A 34 -9.57 -10.56 -7.56
N ILE A 35 -9.94 -9.44 -8.21
CA ILE A 35 -10.82 -8.42 -7.65
C ILE A 35 -12.22 -9.01 -7.37
N THR A 36 -12.75 -9.80 -8.29
CA THR A 36 -14.06 -10.46 -8.16
C THR A 36 -14.04 -11.51 -7.05
N GLU A 37 -13.07 -12.40 -7.01
CA GLU A 37 -12.94 -13.45 -6.00
C GLU A 37 -12.78 -12.89 -4.58
N ARG A 38 -12.12 -11.75 -4.44
CA ARG A 38 -11.97 -11.04 -3.17
C ARG A 38 -13.15 -10.16 -2.80
N GLY A 39 -14.15 -10.02 -3.68
CA GLY A 39 -15.33 -9.19 -3.45
C GLY A 39 -15.04 -7.69 -3.38
N LEU A 40 -13.92 -7.23 -3.97
CA LEU A 40 -13.51 -5.82 -3.86
C LEU A 40 -14.47 -4.87 -4.58
N PHE A 41 -15.24 -5.37 -5.55
CA PHE A 41 -16.29 -4.57 -6.19
C PHE A 41 -17.41 -4.17 -5.23
N ASP A 42 -17.66 -4.99 -4.21
CA ASP A 42 -18.75 -4.78 -3.25
C ASP A 42 -18.31 -3.94 -2.03
N TYR A 43 -17.01 -3.72 -1.87
CA TYR A 43 -16.48 -2.97 -0.73
C TYR A 43 -16.87 -1.50 -0.80
N SER A 44 -17.28 -0.96 0.36
CA SER A 44 -17.53 0.47 0.53
C SER A 44 -16.22 1.26 0.62
N THR A 45 -16.29 2.58 0.44
CA THR A 45 -15.15 3.45 0.70
C THR A 45 -14.70 3.37 2.17
N SER A 46 -15.64 3.20 3.11
CA SER A 46 -15.33 2.97 4.53
C SER A 46 -14.58 1.66 4.77
N THR A 47 -14.92 0.60 4.03
CA THR A 47 -14.17 -0.66 4.09
C THR A 47 -12.70 -0.47 3.65
N PHE A 48 -12.45 0.25 2.56
CA PHE A 48 -11.07 0.59 2.13
C PHE A 48 -10.36 1.47 3.16
N ALA A 49 -11.05 2.45 3.74
CA ALA A 49 -10.49 3.32 4.78
C ALA A 49 -10.05 2.54 6.03
N VAL A 50 -10.71 1.44 6.38
CA VAL A 50 -10.29 0.55 7.48
C VAL A 50 -8.94 -0.12 7.15
N GLY A 51 -8.74 -0.59 5.92
CA GLY A 51 -7.45 -1.14 5.48
C GLY A 51 -6.34 -0.11 5.59
N THR A 52 -6.55 1.08 5.02
CA THR A 52 -5.59 2.19 5.08
C THR A 52 -5.28 2.63 6.51
N ALA A 53 -6.29 2.72 7.40
CA ALA A 53 -6.08 3.05 8.80
C ALA A 53 -5.22 2.00 9.52
N HIS A 54 -5.43 0.71 9.23
CA HIS A 54 -4.61 -0.37 9.75
C HIS A 54 -3.14 -0.24 9.33
N GLU A 55 -2.88 -0.04 8.03
CA GLU A 55 -1.52 0.16 7.50
C GLU A 55 -0.85 1.39 8.15
N PHE A 56 -1.58 2.50 8.27
CA PHE A 56 -1.07 3.71 8.89
C PHE A 56 -0.69 3.51 10.36
N ILE A 57 -1.52 2.79 11.12
CA ILE A 57 -1.23 2.49 12.53
C ILE A 57 0.04 1.64 12.65
N LEU A 58 0.17 0.57 11.87
CA LEU A 58 1.36 -0.29 11.89
C LEU A 58 2.62 0.49 11.55
N LEU A 59 2.59 1.27 10.47
CA LEU A 59 3.71 2.10 10.02
C LEU A 59 4.09 3.14 11.08
N SER A 60 3.11 3.78 11.71
CA SER A 60 3.33 4.75 12.78
C SER A 60 3.97 4.11 14.01
N VAL A 61 3.48 2.95 14.45
CA VAL A 61 4.02 2.22 15.60
C VAL A 61 5.47 1.81 15.34
N VAL A 62 5.78 1.23 14.19
CA VAL A 62 7.15 0.82 13.84
C VAL A 62 8.07 2.03 13.76
N SER A 63 7.63 3.13 13.14
CA SER A 63 8.42 4.35 13.04
C SER A 63 8.69 4.99 14.39
N PHE A 64 7.68 5.05 15.26
CA PHE A 64 7.84 5.54 16.63
C PHE A 64 8.82 4.68 17.44
N PHE A 65 8.65 3.36 17.39
CA PHE A 65 9.54 2.41 18.07
C PHE A 65 10.99 2.53 17.57
N ALA A 66 11.19 2.66 16.25
CA ALA A 66 12.50 2.82 15.66
C ALA A 66 13.23 4.06 16.19
N VAL A 67 12.51 5.18 16.30
CA VAL A 67 13.08 6.43 16.83
C VAL A 67 13.33 6.33 18.33
N TRP A 68 12.37 5.80 19.08
CA TRP A 68 12.47 5.70 20.54
C TRP A 68 13.63 4.80 20.99
N GLN A 69 13.84 3.69 20.33
CA GLN A 69 14.91 2.73 20.64
C GLN A 69 16.25 3.03 19.95
N GLY A 70 16.30 4.02 19.05
CA GLY A 70 17.45 4.23 18.17
C GLY A 70 17.68 3.09 17.18
N ALA A 71 16.67 2.26 16.94
CA ALA A 71 16.73 1.08 16.09
C ALA A 71 16.29 1.42 14.64
N TYR A 72 17.02 2.34 14.01
CA TYR A 72 16.67 2.93 12.72
C TYR A 72 16.59 1.94 11.54
N GLN A 73 17.14 0.74 11.69
CA GLN A 73 16.98 -0.34 10.71
C GLN A 73 15.51 -0.75 10.51
N TRP A 74 14.66 -0.64 11.53
CA TRP A 74 13.23 -0.88 11.40
C TRP A 74 12.54 0.20 10.55
N TRP A 75 12.92 1.46 10.76
CA TRP A 75 12.45 2.54 9.92
C TRP A 75 12.90 2.37 8.46
N PHE A 76 14.15 1.93 8.25
CA PHE A 76 14.66 1.62 6.92
C PHE A 76 13.87 0.48 6.26
N ALA A 77 13.55 -0.59 6.99
CA ALA A 77 12.72 -1.67 6.48
C ALA A 77 11.35 -1.18 5.98
N VAL A 78 10.69 -0.33 6.77
CA VAL A 78 9.40 0.28 6.40
C VAL A 78 9.55 1.19 5.17
N LEU A 79 10.59 2.02 5.12
CA LEU A 79 10.89 2.87 3.96
C LEU A 79 11.06 2.03 2.69
N MET A 80 11.82 0.92 2.77
CA MET A 80 12.06 0.05 1.62
C MET A 80 10.81 -0.70 1.19
N GLY A 81 10.01 -1.21 2.14
CA GLY A 81 8.72 -1.84 1.85
C GLY A 81 7.77 -0.89 1.11
N HIS A 82 7.63 0.35 1.59
CA HIS A 82 6.83 1.37 0.94
C HIS A 82 7.40 1.78 -0.42
N SER A 83 8.71 1.98 -0.54
CA SER A 83 9.35 2.34 -1.82
C SER A 83 9.11 1.29 -2.90
N ILE A 84 9.22 0.01 -2.57
CA ILE A 84 8.95 -1.09 -3.50
C ILE A 84 7.48 -1.11 -3.89
N HIS A 85 6.55 -0.85 -2.96
CA HIS A 85 5.14 -0.69 -3.28
C HIS A 85 4.91 0.42 -4.33
N LEU A 86 5.55 1.59 -4.17
CA LEU A 86 5.48 2.68 -5.16
C LEU A 86 6.05 2.27 -6.53
N PHE A 87 7.15 1.50 -6.56
CA PHE A 87 7.70 0.97 -7.82
C PHE A 87 6.75 -0.03 -8.49
N ILE A 88 6.05 -0.85 -7.72
CA ILE A 88 5.02 -1.75 -8.25
C ILE A 88 3.88 -0.93 -8.88
N ASN A 89 3.40 0.13 -8.23
CA ASN A 89 2.37 1.01 -8.77
C ASN A 89 2.83 1.70 -10.06
N LEU A 90 4.07 2.15 -10.11
CA LEU A 90 4.66 2.72 -11.33
C LEU A 90 4.70 1.69 -12.47
N ALA A 91 5.12 0.46 -12.18
CA ALA A 91 5.14 -0.62 -13.16
C ALA A 91 3.72 -0.97 -13.66
N GLN A 92 2.74 -1.03 -12.75
CA GLN A 92 1.33 -1.23 -13.10
C GLN A 92 0.83 -0.13 -14.05
N TRP A 93 1.14 1.13 -13.78
CA TRP A 93 0.78 2.26 -14.63
C TRP A 93 1.40 2.16 -16.03
N ILE A 94 2.68 1.84 -16.11
CA ILE A 94 3.39 1.65 -17.39
C ILE A 94 2.76 0.52 -18.22
N ILE A 95 2.37 -0.60 -17.57
CA ILE A 95 1.75 -1.75 -18.22
C ILE A 95 0.32 -1.41 -18.64
N TYR A 96 -0.45 -0.76 -17.77
CA TYR A 96 -1.85 -0.43 -18.03
C TYR A 96 -2.03 0.70 -19.04
N ARG A 97 -1.06 1.61 -19.14
CA ARG A 97 -0.98 2.75 -20.08
C ARG A 97 -2.15 3.75 -19.98
N LYS A 98 -2.87 3.74 -18.88
CA LYS A 98 -3.95 4.69 -18.54
C LYS A 98 -3.84 5.04 -17.08
N TYR A 99 -4.59 6.07 -16.66
CA TYR A 99 -4.66 6.43 -15.25
C TYR A 99 -5.05 5.21 -14.40
N ILE A 100 -4.31 5.00 -13.32
CA ILE A 100 -4.68 4.13 -12.21
C ILE A 100 -4.71 4.96 -10.93
N PRO A 101 -5.61 4.67 -9.98
CA PRO A 101 -5.53 5.25 -8.63
C PRO A 101 -4.13 5.06 -8.09
N VAL A 102 -3.66 6.00 -7.29
CA VAL A 102 -2.32 6.05 -6.67
C VAL A 102 -1.18 6.56 -7.55
N ILE A 103 -1.34 6.72 -8.88
CA ILE A 103 -0.21 7.10 -9.72
C ILE A 103 0.26 8.54 -9.48
N VAL A 104 -0.67 9.48 -9.25
CA VAL A 104 -0.32 10.89 -9.01
C VAL A 104 0.49 11.00 -7.72
N THR A 105 0.01 10.40 -6.66
CA THR A 105 0.70 10.40 -5.36
C THR A 105 1.95 9.54 -5.35
N THR A 106 2.03 8.46 -6.15
CA THR A 106 3.27 7.71 -6.38
C THR A 106 4.35 8.63 -6.96
N LEU A 107 4.05 9.39 -8.00
CA LEU A 107 5.00 10.32 -8.62
C LEU A 107 5.42 11.45 -7.68
N LEU A 108 4.54 11.88 -6.78
CA LEU A 108 4.84 12.90 -5.77
C LEU A 108 5.65 12.37 -4.59
N THR A 109 5.42 11.13 -4.17
CA THR A 109 6.07 10.55 -2.98
C THR A 109 7.39 9.85 -3.29
N LEU A 110 7.58 9.34 -4.51
CA LEU A 110 8.80 8.63 -4.91
C LEU A 110 10.09 9.48 -4.75
N PRO A 111 10.12 10.78 -5.14
CA PRO A 111 11.30 11.64 -4.90
C PRO A 111 11.66 11.75 -3.42
N TYR A 112 10.66 11.79 -2.52
CA TYR A 112 10.90 11.79 -1.09
C TYR A 112 11.52 10.46 -0.61
N CYS A 113 11.05 9.32 -1.11
CA CYS A 113 11.61 8.01 -0.76
C CYS A 113 13.07 7.89 -1.22
N ILE A 114 13.38 8.38 -2.44
CA ILE A 114 14.76 8.42 -2.96
C ILE A 114 15.64 9.32 -2.07
N TYR A 115 15.17 10.52 -1.76
CA TYR A 115 15.90 11.44 -0.87
C TYR A 115 16.14 10.81 0.51
N ALA A 116 15.12 10.21 1.11
CA ALA A 116 15.20 9.56 2.42
C ALA A 116 16.17 8.36 2.40
N PHE A 117 16.17 7.59 1.32
CA PHE A 117 17.12 6.49 1.13
C PHE A 117 18.56 7.01 1.07
N VAL A 118 18.84 8.01 0.22
CA VAL A 118 20.19 8.60 0.11
C VAL A 118 20.65 9.16 1.46
N LYS A 119 19.79 9.93 2.15
CA LYS A 119 20.13 10.48 3.47
C LYS A 119 20.39 9.40 4.52
N PHE A 120 19.62 8.33 4.48
CA PHE A 120 19.83 7.20 5.38
C PHE A 120 21.18 6.51 5.09
N THR A 121 21.52 6.27 3.84
CA THR A 121 22.81 5.63 3.46
C THR A 121 24.02 6.49 3.82
N ASP A 122 23.90 7.80 3.75
CA ASP A 122 24.97 8.73 4.13
C ASP A 122 25.21 8.78 5.65
N THR A 123 24.21 8.48 6.46
CA THR A 123 24.26 8.67 7.93
C THR A 123 24.29 7.37 8.71
N THR A 124 23.97 6.24 8.09
CA THR A 124 23.89 4.94 8.77
C THR A 124 25.22 4.22 8.82
N SER A 125 25.40 3.42 9.87
CA SER A 125 26.49 2.45 9.99
C SER A 125 26.13 1.05 9.47
N LEU A 126 24.96 0.88 8.84
CA LEU A 126 24.56 -0.41 8.27
C LEU A 126 25.44 -0.78 7.08
N SER A 127 25.94 -2.01 7.08
CA SER A 127 26.64 -2.55 5.93
C SER A 127 25.69 -2.82 4.74
N PRO A 128 26.19 -2.88 3.50
CA PRO A 128 25.35 -3.20 2.33
C PRO A 128 24.56 -4.51 2.49
N LEU A 129 25.16 -5.52 3.11
CA LEU A 129 24.48 -6.79 3.38
C LEU A 129 23.33 -6.63 4.37
N GLN A 130 23.52 -5.83 5.41
CA GLN A 130 22.44 -5.50 6.37
C GLN A 130 21.32 -4.72 5.69
N MET A 131 21.64 -3.78 4.80
CA MET A 131 20.62 -3.06 4.03
C MET A 131 19.79 -3.99 3.15
N VAL A 132 20.41 -4.95 2.47
CA VAL A 132 19.68 -5.98 1.70
C VAL A 132 18.79 -6.81 2.61
N LEU A 133 19.31 -7.27 3.75
CA LEU A 133 18.52 -8.04 4.73
C LEU A 133 17.30 -7.26 5.22
N TRP A 134 17.48 -6.00 5.64
CA TRP A 134 16.40 -5.15 6.12
C TRP A 134 15.41 -4.77 5.02
N THR A 135 15.85 -4.71 3.76
CA THR A 135 14.94 -4.56 2.61
C THR A 135 14.04 -5.80 2.46
N VAL A 136 14.61 -7.01 2.55
CA VAL A 136 13.82 -8.25 2.49
C VAL A 136 12.83 -8.34 3.66
N ILE A 137 13.25 -7.95 4.86
CA ILE A 137 12.36 -7.87 6.03
C ILE A 137 11.24 -6.87 5.75
N GLY A 138 11.54 -5.69 5.21
CA GLY A 138 10.56 -4.67 4.88
C GLY A 138 9.51 -5.14 3.87
N ILE A 139 9.94 -5.81 2.81
CA ILE A 139 9.03 -6.42 1.81
C ILE A 139 8.12 -7.45 2.47
N THR A 140 8.70 -8.32 3.32
CA THR A 140 7.93 -9.36 4.01
C THR A 140 6.89 -8.75 4.95
N LEU A 141 7.28 -7.74 5.72
CA LEU A 141 6.37 -7.02 6.61
C LEU A 141 5.25 -6.32 5.84
N ALA A 142 5.58 -5.66 4.71
CA ALA A 142 4.59 -5.02 3.85
C ALA A 142 3.59 -6.05 3.27
N ALA A 143 4.05 -7.22 2.85
CA ALA A 143 3.17 -8.28 2.37
C ALA A 143 2.25 -8.83 3.48
N LEU A 144 2.78 -9.02 4.70
CA LEU A 144 2.00 -9.47 5.85
C LEU A 144 0.98 -8.42 6.30
N SER A 145 1.36 -7.13 6.30
CA SER A 145 0.45 -6.04 6.67
C SER A 145 -0.69 -5.92 5.66
N LEU A 146 -0.41 -6.00 4.37
CA LEU A 146 -1.43 -6.01 3.32
C LEU A 146 -2.40 -7.18 3.48
N PHE A 147 -1.88 -8.38 3.78
CA PHE A 147 -2.72 -9.55 4.04
C PHE A 147 -3.65 -9.33 5.25
N SER A 148 -3.12 -8.78 6.34
CA SER A 148 -3.91 -8.46 7.53
C SER A 148 -4.91 -7.32 7.29
N ALA A 149 -4.58 -6.33 6.44
CA ALA A 149 -5.51 -5.28 6.01
C ALA A 149 -6.71 -5.87 5.25
N PHE A 150 -6.47 -6.74 4.25
CA PHE A 150 -7.56 -7.43 3.56
C PHE A 150 -8.44 -8.27 4.48
N PHE A 151 -7.87 -8.92 5.48
CA PHE A 151 -8.63 -9.67 6.48
C PHE A 151 -9.55 -8.75 7.31
N LEU A 152 -9.04 -7.59 7.76
CA LEU A 152 -9.82 -6.61 8.49
C LEU A 152 -10.91 -5.99 7.62
N MET A 153 -10.58 -5.60 6.38
CA MET A 153 -11.54 -5.09 5.41
C MET A 153 -12.69 -6.09 5.19
N SER A 154 -12.38 -7.37 4.98
CA SER A 154 -13.39 -8.42 4.82
C SER A 154 -14.27 -8.60 6.06
N LYS A 155 -13.72 -8.48 7.27
CA LYS A 155 -14.50 -8.51 8.51
C LYS A 155 -15.41 -7.29 8.65
N PHE A 156 -14.87 -6.11 8.36
CA PHE A 156 -15.63 -4.87 8.43
C PHE A 156 -16.76 -4.82 7.42
N TYR A 157 -16.50 -5.20 6.17
CA TYR A 157 -17.54 -5.34 5.14
C TYR A 157 -18.69 -6.26 5.57
N ARG A 158 -18.38 -7.45 6.14
CA ARG A 158 -19.41 -8.37 6.66
C ARG A 158 -20.22 -7.75 7.81
N TRP A 159 -19.60 -6.89 8.61
CA TRP A 159 -20.29 -6.16 9.66
C TRP A 159 -21.20 -5.08 9.08
N GLU A 160 -20.76 -4.31 8.07
CA GLU A 160 -21.60 -3.33 7.35
C GLU A 160 -22.83 -4.00 6.75
N VAL A 161 -22.67 -5.12 6.04
CA VAL A 161 -23.75 -5.90 5.43
C VAL A 161 -24.77 -6.35 6.49
N LYS A 162 -24.31 -6.89 7.63
CA LYS A 162 -25.19 -7.32 8.71
C LYS A 162 -25.99 -6.19 9.37
N ARG A 163 -25.46 -4.96 9.33
CA ARG A 163 -26.10 -3.77 9.90
C ARG A 163 -26.99 -3.03 8.91
N GLY A 164 -27.02 -3.44 7.65
CA GLY A 164 -27.75 -2.75 6.59
C GLY A 164 -27.19 -1.34 6.29
N ILE A 165 -25.92 -1.09 6.61
CA ILE A 165 -25.23 0.17 6.35
C ILE A 165 -24.66 0.07 4.92
N PHE A 166 -25.50 0.40 3.94
CA PHE A 166 -25.05 0.53 2.55
C PHE A 166 -25.03 2.03 2.20
N PHE A 167 -23.84 2.52 1.84
CA PHE A 167 -23.66 3.85 1.27
C PHE A 167 -23.14 3.74 -0.17
#